data_5eb82218c81f63f04261145a860102cd
#
_entry.id   5eb82218c81f63f04261145a860102cd
#
_cell.length_a   1.000
_cell.length_b   1.000
_cell.length_c   1.000
_cell.angle_alpha   90.00
_cell.angle_beta   90.00
_cell.angle_gamma   90.00
#
_symmetry.space_group_name_H-M   'P 1'
#
loop_
_entity.id
_entity.type
_entity.pdbx_description
1 polymer ?
#
loop_
_entity_poly.entity_id
_entity_poly.type
_entity_poly.pdbx_seq_one_letter_code
_entity_poly.pdbx_strand_id
1 'polypeptide(L)'
;MIETSWKDAPLVALDLEGSGAQDRDDEDILEIALIPIADGHPAMASAYTTIINPGRPIPRRPWISPGLTSDVLAAAPGLANVAPELTARLEGKIIVGHNVGVDWRLLHRRCPGVHPGALIDTLRLARHVHAGTKGNGLTALLDRHHLTETVTTLAPGSQPHRALWDTLGAALLLAALIDALPDDGKLTFTELNRIAGYPGDANHKNLTQAQPEQISLPGT
;
A
#
# COMPACT_ATOMS: atom_id res chain seq x y z
N MET A 1 -24.31 18.46 -7.01
CA MET A 1 -23.92 17.06 -6.74
C MET A 1 -23.61 16.97 -5.26
N ILE A 2 -24.22 16.02 -4.53
CA ILE A 2 -23.88 15.79 -3.12
C ILE A 2 -22.46 15.20 -3.14
N GLU A 3 -21.49 15.93 -2.61
CA GLU A 3 -20.14 15.43 -2.49
C GLU A 3 -20.10 14.30 -1.44
N THR A 4 -19.64 13.13 -1.87
CA THR A 4 -19.54 11.94 -1.02
C THR A 4 -18.44 12.14 0.02
N SER A 5 -18.73 11.85 1.29
CA SER A 5 -17.69 11.79 2.33
C SER A 5 -16.61 10.78 1.94
N TRP A 6 -15.37 11.05 2.30
CA TRP A 6 -14.29 10.07 2.08
C TRP A 6 -14.57 8.73 2.78
N LYS A 7 -15.35 8.75 3.90
CA LYS A 7 -15.71 7.54 4.65
C LYS A 7 -16.68 6.64 3.91
N ASP A 8 -17.47 7.21 3.00
CA ASP A 8 -18.44 6.47 2.19
C ASP A 8 -17.85 5.95 0.88
N ALA A 9 -16.60 6.32 0.57
CA ALA A 9 -15.91 5.87 -0.62
C ALA A 9 -15.49 4.39 -0.48
N PRO A 10 -15.50 3.59 -1.58
CA PRO A 10 -15.16 2.18 -1.54
C PRO A 10 -13.64 1.95 -1.43
N LEU A 11 -13.06 2.32 -0.28
CA LEU A 11 -11.63 2.28 -0.03
C LEU A 11 -11.15 0.88 0.32
N VAL A 12 -9.97 0.51 -0.20
CA VAL A 12 -9.22 -0.71 0.17
C VAL A 12 -7.76 -0.34 0.36
N ALA A 13 -7.24 -0.52 1.58
CA ALA A 13 -5.81 -0.40 1.80
C ALA A 13 -5.07 -1.60 1.18
N LEU A 14 -3.91 -1.34 0.60
CA LEU A 14 -3.07 -2.32 -0.08
C LEU A 14 -1.61 -2.03 0.22
N ASP A 15 -0.88 -3.10 0.45
CA ASP A 15 0.58 -3.13 0.41
C ASP A 15 1.03 -4.46 -0.17
N LEU A 16 2.19 -4.49 -0.82
CA LEU A 16 2.78 -5.71 -1.34
C LEU A 16 4.30 -5.72 -1.16
N GLU A 17 4.84 -6.92 -1.01
CA GLU A 17 6.26 -7.18 -0.94
C GLU A 17 6.76 -7.73 -2.27
N GLY A 18 7.71 -7.04 -2.86
CA GLY A 18 8.29 -7.42 -4.14
C GLY A 18 9.62 -8.17 -3.99
N SER A 19 10.04 -8.84 -5.05
CA SER A 19 11.36 -9.49 -5.10
C SER A 19 12.52 -8.49 -5.19
N GLY A 20 12.23 -7.21 -5.44
CA GLY A 20 13.23 -6.15 -5.57
C GLY A 20 14.24 -6.41 -6.67
N ALA A 21 13.82 -6.98 -7.80
CA ALA A 21 14.70 -7.21 -8.93
C ALA A 21 15.25 -5.88 -9.48
N GLN A 22 16.53 -5.86 -9.88
CA GLN A 22 17.13 -4.67 -10.50
C GLN A 22 16.47 -4.34 -11.84
N ASP A 23 16.12 -5.38 -12.60
CA ASP A 23 15.27 -5.27 -13.75
C ASP A 23 13.81 -5.33 -13.27
N ARG A 24 13.10 -4.22 -13.43
CA ARG A 24 11.70 -4.10 -13.01
C ARG A 24 10.78 -5.10 -13.72
N ASP A 25 11.14 -5.56 -14.90
CA ASP A 25 10.37 -6.54 -15.65
C ASP A 25 10.47 -7.94 -15.02
N ASP A 26 11.56 -8.20 -14.28
CA ASP A 26 11.76 -9.43 -13.53
C ASP A 26 11.26 -9.36 -12.07
N GLU A 27 10.72 -8.24 -11.63
CA GLU A 27 10.21 -8.10 -10.27
C GLU A 27 8.91 -8.88 -10.08
N ASP A 28 8.86 -9.76 -9.09
CA ASP A 28 7.69 -10.57 -8.74
C ASP A 28 7.04 -10.09 -7.44
N ILE A 29 5.72 -10.27 -7.32
CA ILE A 29 5.00 -10.11 -6.06
C ILE A 29 5.23 -11.36 -5.21
N LEU A 30 5.70 -11.19 -3.97
CA LEU A 30 5.98 -12.27 -3.02
C LEU A 30 4.93 -12.36 -1.90
N GLU A 31 4.36 -11.23 -1.52
CA GLU A 31 3.27 -11.13 -0.54
C GLU A 31 2.37 -9.97 -0.90
N ILE A 32 1.09 -10.08 -0.60
CA ILE A 32 0.12 -8.99 -0.76
C ILE A 32 -0.89 -9.03 0.37
N ALA A 33 -1.30 -7.88 0.85
CA ALA A 33 -2.38 -7.71 1.78
C ALA A 33 -3.37 -6.64 1.31
N LEU A 34 -4.65 -6.88 1.57
CA LEU A 34 -5.77 -6.01 1.27
C LEU A 34 -6.64 -5.89 2.51
N ILE A 35 -6.97 -4.67 2.93
CA ILE A 35 -7.89 -4.42 4.04
C ILE A 35 -8.93 -3.39 3.58
N PRO A 36 -10.22 -3.76 3.45
CA PRO A 36 -11.27 -2.79 3.20
C PRO A 36 -11.31 -1.74 4.33
N ILE A 37 -11.59 -0.49 3.96
CA ILE A 37 -11.80 0.58 4.93
C ILE A 37 -13.30 0.93 4.90
N ALA A 38 -13.98 0.77 6.03
CA ALA A 38 -15.39 1.06 6.19
C ALA A 38 -15.57 2.13 7.28
N ASP A 39 -16.34 3.17 7.00
CA ASP A 39 -16.56 4.29 7.93
C ASP A 39 -15.26 4.94 8.44
N GLY A 40 -14.20 4.89 7.63
CA GLY A 40 -12.87 5.40 7.99
C GLY A 40 -12.02 4.44 8.84
N HIS A 41 -12.46 3.21 9.08
CA HIS A 41 -11.75 2.21 9.90
C HIS A 41 -11.39 0.95 9.10
N PRO A 42 -10.22 0.31 9.38
CA PRO A 42 -9.85 -0.95 8.75
C PRO A 42 -10.79 -2.09 9.16
N ALA A 43 -11.45 -2.72 8.19
CA ALA A 43 -12.34 -3.85 8.39
C ALA A 43 -11.55 -5.17 8.43
N MET A 44 -10.85 -5.43 9.55
CA MET A 44 -9.93 -6.58 9.70
C MET A 44 -10.60 -7.93 9.48
N ALA A 45 -11.89 -8.09 9.79
CA ALA A 45 -12.63 -9.33 9.53
C ALA A 45 -12.74 -9.68 8.04
N SER A 46 -12.56 -8.68 7.15
CA SER A 46 -12.57 -8.83 5.70
C SER A 46 -11.19 -8.71 5.07
N ALA A 47 -10.14 -8.66 5.90
CA ALA A 47 -8.76 -8.61 5.43
C ALA A 47 -8.43 -9.86 4.60
N TYR A 48 -7.65 -9.64 3.56
CA TYR A 48 -7.11 -10.70 2.72
C TYR A 48 -5.59 -10.57 2.69
N THR A 49 -4.88 -11.63 2.99
CA THR A 49 -3.42 -11.68 2.87
C THR A 49 -3.00 -13.01 2.29
N THR A 50 -2.00 -12.99 1.43
CA THR A 50 -1.42 -14.21 0.86
C THR A 50 0.03 -14.02 0.48
N ILE A 51 0.82 -15.07 0.67
CA ILE A 51 2.14 -15.23 0.09
C ILE A 51 1.95 -15.78 -1.32
N ILE A 52 2.83 -15.41 -2.25
CA ILE A 52 2.73 -15.77 -3.66
C ILE A 52 4.02 -16.47 -4.09
N ASN A 53 3.86 -17.64 -4.70
CA ASN A 53 4.97 -18.36 -5.33
C ASN A 53 5.33 -17.66 -6.66
N PRO A 54 6.55 -17.12 -6.81
CA PRO A 54 6.99 -16.48 -8.05
C PRO A 54 7.30 -17.48 -9.19
N GLY A 55 7.20 -18.79 -8.93
CA GLY A 55 7.50 -19.84 -9.92
C GLY A 55 9.00 -20.03 -10.22
N ARG A 56 9.86 -19.31 -9.52
CA ARG A 56 11.33 -19.37 -9.65
C ARG A 56 12.02 -19.10 -8.32
N PRO A 57 13.24 -19.54 -8.13
CA PRO A 57 14.03 -19.19 -6.95
C PRO A 57 14.29 -17.67 -6.90
N ILE A 58 14.07 -17.09 -5.72
CA ILE A 58 14.40 -15.68 -5.46
C ILE A 58 15.76 -15.64 -4.72
N PRO A 59 16.76 -14.92 -5.26
CA PRO A 59 18.02 -14.75 -4.56
C PRO A 59 17.82 -14.09 -3.20
N ARG A 60 18.49 -14.59 -2.17
CA ARG A 60 18.50 -13.93 -0.85
C ARG A 60 19.10 -12.54 -0.99
N ARG A 61 18.34 -11.54 -0.55
CA ARG A 61 18.76 -10.14 -0.56
C ARG A 61 18.33 -9.46 0.74
N PRO A 62 19.08 -8.46 1.24
CA PRO A 62 18.78 -7.80 2.52
C PRO A 62 17.40 -7.13 2.58
N TRP A 63 16.83 -6.78 1.44
CA TRP A 63 15.53 -6.12 1.30
C TRP A 63 14.34 -7.06 1.09
N ILE A 64 14.57 -8.38 1.01
CA ILE A 64 13.46 -9.34 1.01
C ILE A 64 12.85 -9.36 2.41
N SER A 65 11.54 -9.21 2.46
CA SER A 65 10.77 -9.12 3.70
C SER A 65 11.02 -10.32 4.63
N PRO A 66 11.16 -10.09 5.92
CA PRO A 66 11.46 -11.14 6.87
C PRO A 66 10.45 -12.30 6.81
N GLY A 67 10.96 -13.53 6.78
CA GLY A 67 10.14 -14.74 6.74
C GLY A 67 9.72 -15.21 5.34
N LEU A 68 9.94 -14.44 4.28
CA LEU A 68 9.71 -14.89 2.89
C LEU A 68 10.88 -15.72 2.40
N THR A 69 11.02 -16.93 2.95
CA THR A 69 12.06 -17.89 2.56
C THR A 69 11.69 -18.64 1.29
N SER A 70 12.69 -19.25 0.62
CA SER A 70 12.44 -20.05 -0.58
C SER A 70 11.41 -21.17 -0.35
N ASP A 71 11.44 -21.83 0.81
CA ASP A 71 10.52 -22.92 1.15
C ASP A 71 9.09 -22.40 1.36
N VAL A 72 8.95 -21.24 2.03
CA VAL A 72 7.66 -20.57 2.23
C VAL A 72 7.07 -20.14 0.90
N LEU A 73 7.87 -19.54 0.02
CA LEU A 73 7.44 -19.13 -1.30
C LEU A 73 7.08 -20.31 -2.19
N ALA A 74 7.85 -21.41 -2.15
CA ALA A 74 7.58 -22.60 -2.94
C ALA A 74 6.26 -23.31 -2.54
N ALA A 75 5.87 -23.22 -1.27
CA ALA A 75 4.63 -23.80 -0.76
C ALA A 75 3.38 -22.94 -1.02
N ALA A 76 3.55 -21.69 -1.46
CA ALA A 76 2.47 -20.74 -1.67
C ALA A 76 1.79 -20.93 -3.05
N PRO A 77 0.54 -20.43 -3.24
CA PRO A 77 -0.11 -20.42 -4.54
C PRO A 77 0.65 -19.51 -5.52
N GLY A 78 0.66 -19.89 -6.80
CA GLY A 78 1.16 -19.02 -7.87
C GLY A 78 0.22 -17.84 -8.14
N LEU A 79 0.76 -16.75 -8.69
CA LEU A 79 0.01 -15.53 -8.96
C LEU A 79 -1.25 -15.76 -9.81
N ALA A 80 -1.20 -16.67 -10.79
CA ALA A 80 -2.35 -17.00 -11.63
C ALA A 80 -3.56 -17.54 -10.83
N ASN A 81 -3.30 -18.21 -9.71
CA ASN A 81 -4.36 -18.71 -8.82
C ASN A 81 -4.92 -17.61 -7.90
N VAL A 82 -4.14 -16.58 -7.63
CA VAL A 82 -4.49 -15.46 -6.73
C VAL A 82 -5.13 -14.30 -7.50
N ALA A 83 -4.74 -14.07 -8.73
CA ALA A 83 -5.16 -12.93 -9.55
C ALA A 83 -6.68 -12.74 -9.68
N PRO A 84 -7.51 -13.79 -9.85
CA PRO A 84 -8.97 -13.61 -9.89
C PRO A 84 -9.55 -13.00 -8.61
N GLU A 85 -9.06 -13.41 -7.44
CA GLU A 85 -9.47 -12.88 -6.15
C GLU A 85 -9.02 -11.43 -5.97
N LEU A 86 -7.78 -11.09 -6.39
CA LEU A 86 -7.28 -9.71 -6.37
C LEU A 86 -8.15 -8.82 -7.25
N THR A 87 -8.46 -9.26 -8.46
CA THR A 87 -9.33 -8.52 -9.38
C THR A 87 -10.70 -8.28 -8.75
N ALA A 88 -11.34 -9.31 -8.21
CA ALA A 88 -12.66 -9.17 -7.57
C ALA A 88 -12.68 -8.19 -6.40
N ARG A 89 -11.59 -8.14 -5.61
CA ARG A 89 -11.48 -7.25 -4.44
C ARG A 89 -11.12 -5.82 -4.79
N LEU A 90 -10.46 -5.59 -5.92
CA LEU A 90 -9.89 -4.28 -6.28
C LEU A 90 -10.62 -3.58 -7.42
N GLU A 91 -11.45 -4.30 -8.20
CA GLU A 91 -12.17 -3.72 -9.34
C GLU A 91 -13.06 -2.56 -8.92
N GLY A 92 -12.82 -1.39 -9.51
CA GLY A 92 -13.56 -0.16 -9.21
C GLY A 92 -13.33 0.41 -7.81
N LYS A 93 -12.50 -0.22 -6.96
CA LYS A 93 -12.18 0.27 -5.62
C LYS A 93 -11.15 1.39 -5.67
N ILE A 94 -11.09 2.15 -4.60
CA ILE A 94 -10.07 3.17 -4.40
C ILE A 94 -8.97 2.53 -3.55
N ILE A 95 -7.80 2.34 -4.16
CA ILE A 95 -6.65 1.75 -3.46
C ILE A 95 -5.98 2.82 -2.61
N VAL A 96 -5.74 2.52 -1.34
CA VAL A 96 -4.98 3.32 -0.39
C VAL A 96 -3.66 2.62 -0.08
N GLY A 97 -2.53 3.32 -0.16
CA GLY A 97 -1.22 2.77 0.22
C GLY A 97 -0.27 3.87 0.68
N HIS A 98 0.88 3.47 1.23
CA HIS A 98 1.93 4.40 1.60
C HIS A 98 3.03 4.39 0.54
N ASN A 99 3.17 5.48 -0.23
CA ASN A 99 3.97 5.49 -1.48
C ASN A 99 3.38 4.54 -2.55
N VAL A 100 2.06 4.53 -2.62
CA VAL A 100 1.24 3.57 -3.41
C VAL A 100 1.66 3.40 -4.86
N GLY A 101 2.36 4.36 -5.42
CA GLY A 101 2.86 4.27 -6.78
C GLY A 101 3.88 3.15 -7.01
N VAL A 102 4.57 2.69 -5.96
CA VAL A 102 5.50 1.56 -6.02
C VAL A 102 4.70 0.27 -6.17
N ASP A 103 3.74 0.07 -5.26
CA ASP A 103 2.87 -1.11 -5.24
C ASP A 103 2.03 -1.21 -6.50
N TRP A 104 1.41 -0.10 -6.88
CA TRP A 104 0.58 -0.04 -8.08
C TRP A 104 1.33 -0.44 -9.35
N ARG A 105 2.55 0.05 -9.53
CA ARG A 105 3.36 -0.31 -10.73
C ARG A 105 3.61 -1.80 -10.83
N LEU A 106 3.93 -2.45 -9.70
CA LEU A 106 4.18 -3.88 -9.67
C LEU A 106 2.88 -4.66 -9.84
N LEU A 107 1.81 -4.29 -9.12
CA LEU A 107 0.50 -4.92 -9.24
C LEU A 107 -0.04 -4.84 -10.68
N HIS A 108 -0.05 -3.65 -11.27
CA HIS A 108 -0.55 -3.44 -12.63
C HIS A 108 0.23 -4.23 -13.69
N ARG A 109 1.55 -4.33 -13.53
CA ARG A 109 2.39 -5.12 -14.42
C ARG A 109 2.07 -6.61 -14.31
N ARG A 110 1.88 -7.12 -13.10
CA ARG A 110 1.68 -8.55 -12.84
C ARG A 110 0.22 -8.98 -12.93
N CYS A 111 -0.71 -8.07 -12.68
CA CYS A 111 -2.15 -8.27 -12.73
C CYS A 111 -2.82 -7.17 -13.57
N PRO A 112 -2.60 -7.12 -14.89
CA PRO A 112 -3.12 -6.05 -15.76
C PRO A 112 -4.64 -5.99 -15.83
N GLY A 113 -5.34 -7.02 -15.36
CA GLY A 113 -6.80 -7.05 -15.28
C GLY A 113 -7.40 -6.35 -14.06
N VAL A 114 -6.58 -5.75 -13.19
CA VAL A 114 -7.07 -4.96 -12.05
C VAL A 114 -7.24 -3.50 -12.49
N HIS A 115 -8.46 -2.94 -12.34
CA HIS A 115 -8.79 -1.58 -12.73
C HIS A 115 -9.39 -0.83 -11.53
N PRO A 116 -8.57 -0.20 -10.68
CA PRO A 116 -9.06 0.60 -9.56
C PRO A 116 -9.72 1.90 -10.06
N GLY A 117 -10.67 2.42 -9.27
CA GLY A 117 -11.30 3.70 -9.55
C GLY A 117 -10.40 4.90 -9.29
N ALA A 118 -9.50 4.79 -8.30
CA ALA A 118 -8.48 5.80 -7.97
C ALA A 118 -7.40 5.19 -7.07
N LEU A 119 -6.30 5.96 -6.88
CA LEU A 119 -5.22 5.64 -5.95
C LEU A 119 -5.03 6.80 -4.99
N ILE A 120 -5.01 6.52 -3.69
CA ILE A 120 -4.75 7.49 -2.62
C ILE A 120 -3.41 7.14 -1.95
N ASP A 121 -2.52 8.11 -1.85
CA ASP A 121 -1.19 7.96 -1.30
C ASP A 121 -1.07 8.65 0.06
N THR A 122 -0.98 7.88 1.14
CA THR A 122 -0.81 8.42 2.49
C THR A 122 0.52 9.14 2.67
N LEU A 123 1.56 8.85 1.88
CA LEU A 123 2.80 9.63 1.88
C LEU A 123 2.58 11.04 1.33
N ARG A 124 1.79 11.19 0.27
CA ARG A 124 1.40 12.52 -0.26
C ARG A 124 0.58 13.30 0.75
N LEU A 125 -0.39 12.63 1.37
CA LEU A 125 -1.20 13.23 2.43
C LEU A 125 -0.34 13.68 3.62
N ALA A 126 0.58 12.82 4.08
CA ALA A 126 1.51 13.16 5.16
C ALA A 126 2.41 14.36 4.83
N ARG A 127 2.90 14.45 3.60
CA ARG A 127 3.68 15.60 3.13
C ARG A 127 2.86 16.90 3.09
N HIS A 128 1.55 16.79 2.88
CA HIS A 128 0.65 17.94 2.95
C HIS A 128 0.38 18.36 4.40
N VAL A 129 0.01 17.41 5.26
CA VAL A 129 -0.29 17.66 6.68
C VAL A 129 0.95 18.13 7.46
N HIS A 130 2.10 17.51 7.20
CA HIS A 130 3.37 17.80 7.86
C HIS A 130 4.35 18.55 6.95
N ALA A 131 3.86 19.60 6.28
CA ALA A 131 4.68 20.37 5.34
C ALA A 131 6.01 20.82 5.97
N GLY A 132 7.12 20.60 5.26
CA GLY A 132 8.47 20.92 5.73
C GLY A 132 9.08 19.95 6.74
N THR A 133 8.35 18.92 7.19
CA THR A 133 8.86 17.92 8.14
C THR A 133 9.50 16.74 7.38
N LYS A 134 10.67 16.29 7.86
CA LYS A 134 11.33 15.07 7.38
C LYS A 134 10.80 13.83 8.10
N GLY A 135 11.13 12.63 7.56
CA GLY A 135 10.75 11.35 8.19
C GLY A 135 9.28 11.02 7.97
N ASN A 136 8.85 11.02 6.71
CA ASN A 136 7.49 10.66 6.30
C ASN A 136 7.38 9.18 5.86
N GLY A 137 8.33 8.30 6.24
CA GLY A 137 8.17 6.86 6.07
C GLY A 137 7.08 6.31 7.00
N LEU A 138 6.46 5.20 6.61
CA LEU A 138 5.28 4.64 7.29
C LEU A 138 5.53 4.44 8.78
N THR A 139 6.57 3.72 9.17
CA THR A 139 6.90 3.44 10.58
C THR A 139 7.07 4.73 11.39
N ALA A 140 7.81 5.72 10.84
CA ALA A 140 8.03 7.00 11.54
C ALA A 140 6.74 7.81 11.71
N LEU A 141 5.80 7.71 10.76
CA LEU A 141 4.49 8.35 10.86
C LEU A 141 3.60 7.62 11.86
N LEU A 142 3.61 6.28 11.86
CA LEU A 142 2.86 5.50 12.85
C LEU A 142 3.32 5.80 14.28
N ASP A 143 4.62 5.93 14.52
CA ASP A 143 5.17 6.34 15.81
C ASP A 143 4.73 7.77 16.17
N ARG A 144 4.81 8.71 15.24
CA ARG A 144 4.39 10.11 15.43
C ARG A 144 2.92 10.24 15.80
N HIS A 145 2.07 9.41 15.21
CA HIS A 145 0.62 9.39 15.47
C HIS A 145 0.21 8.38 16.55
N HIS A 146 1.16 7.76 17.26
CA HIS A 146 0.92 6.76 18.31
C HIS A 146 0.11 5.55 17.85
N LEU A 147 0.30 5.10 16.61
CA LEU A 147 -0.45 4.00 15.99
C LEU A 147 0.30 2.67 15.98
N THR A 148 1.61 2.65 16.26
CA THR A 148 2.46 1.45 16.16
C THR A 148 1.95 0.30 17.03
N GLU A 149 1.54 0.58 18.26
CA GLU A 149 0.98 -0.45 19.17
C GLU A 149 -0.36 -0.99 18.65
N THR A 150 -1.21 -0.11 18.13
CA THR A 150 -2.51 -0.50 17.53
C THR A 150 -2.31 -1.43 16.34
N VAL A 151 -1.39 -1.10 15.42
CA VAL A 151 -1.06 -1.95 14.28
C VAL A 151 -0.56 -3.30 14.75
N THR A 152 0.38 -3.34 15.69
CA THR A 152 0.95 -4.59 16.22
C THR A 152 -0.09 -5.46 16.90
N THR A 153 -1.03 -4.85 17.61
CA THR A 153 -2.12 -5.57 18.31
C THR A 153 -3.13 -6.16 17.32
N LEU A 154 -3.50 -5.42 16.28
CA LEU A 154 -4.51 -5.83 15.29
C LEU A 154 -3.94 -6.75 14.20
N ALA A 155 -2.62 -6.78 13.99
CA ALA A 155 -1.94 -7.68 13.07
C ALA A 155 -0.96 -8.61 13.82
N PRO A 156 -1.45 -9.48 14.73
CA PRO A 156 -0.59 -10.32 15.55
C PRO A 156 0.24 -11.27 14.67
N GLY A 157 1.55 -11.38 14.98
CA GLY A 157 2.49 -12.20 14.22
C GLY A 157 3.00 -11.56 12.94
N SER A 158 2.52 -10.35 12.58
CA SER A 158 3.10 -9.52 11.53
C SER A 158 4.04 -8.46 12.11
N GLN A 159 4.85 -7.84 11.27
CA GLN A 159 5.86 -6.85 11.66
C GLN A 159 6.10 -5.87 10.51
N PRO A 160 6.78 -4.73 10.73
CA PRO A 160 7.19 -3.83 9.66
C PRO A 160 7.86 -4.57 8.50
N HIS A 161 7.58 -4.14 7.29
CA HIS A 161 8.00 -4.80 6.04
C HIS A 161 7.38 -6.19 5.83
N ARG A 162 6.16 -6.38 6.31
CA ARG A 162 5.25 -7.46 5.94
C ARG A 162 3.95 -6.83 5.48
N ALA A 163 3.43 -7.29 4.36
CA ALA A 163 2.32 -6.66 3.67
C ALA A 163 1.10 -6.40 4.59
N LEU A 164 0.74 -7.33 5.47
CA LEU A 164 -0.39 -7.12 6.40
C LEU A 164 -0.15 -5.98 7.38
N TRP A 165 1.06 -5.87 7.95
CA TRP A 165 1.40 -4.83 8.91
C TRP A 165 1.39 -3.45 8.24
N ASP A 166 2.02 -3.34 7.07
CA ASP A 166 2.15 -2.08 6.34
C ASP A 166 0.80 -1.64 5.76
N THR A 167 -0.04 -2.58 5.26
CA THR A 167 -1.42 -2.30 4.83
C THR A 167 -2.27 -1.74 5.96
N LEU A 168 -2.25 -2.40 7.14
CA LEU A 168 -2.99 -1.93 8.31
C LEU A 168 -2.48 -0.56 8.78
N GLY A 169 -1.15 -0.40 8.79
CA GLY A 169 -0.51 0.87 9.10
C GLY A 169 -0.98 2.00 8.18
N ALA A 170 -1.01 1.76 6.87
CA ALA A 170 -1.49 2.74 5.89
C ALA A 170 -2.98 3.07 6.08
N ALA A 171 -3.83 2.08 6.41
CA ALA A 171 -5.25 2.29 6.66
C ALA A 171 -5.51 3.17 7.89
N LEU A 172 -4.84 2.88 9.02
CA LEU A 172 -4.96 3.67 10.24
C LEU A 172 -4.36 5.07 10.07
N LEU A 173 -3.23 5.17 9.38
CA LEU A 173 -2.57 6.44 9.12
C LEU A 173 -3.42 7.35 8.25
N LEU A 174 -4.17 6.84 7.28
CA LEU A 174 -5.09 7.64 6.47
C LEU A 174 -6.06 8.44 7.35
N ALA A 175 -6.75 7.77 8.27
CA ALA A 175 -7.71 8.41 9.18
C ALA A 175 -7.03 9.45 10.07
N ALA A 176 -5.90 9.09 10.69
CA ALA A 176 -5.16 9.99 11.56
C ALA A 176 -4.63 11.26 10.85
N LEU A 177 -4.22 11.13 9.59
CA LEU A 177 -3.79 12.28 8.79
C LEU A 177 -4.97 13.17 8.39
N ILE A 178 -6.14 12.58 8.07
CA ILE A 178 -7.34 13.35 7.77
C ILE A 178 -7.84 14.10 9.00
N ASP A 179 -7.84 13.45 10.17
CA ASP A 179 -8.23 14.08 11.44
C ASP A 179 -7.28 15.22 11.84
N ALA A 180 -6.06 15.23 11.34
CA ALA A 180 -5.09 16.31 11.55
C ALA A 180 -5.28 17.50 10.58
N LEU A 181 -6.19 17.41 9.61
CA LEU A 181 -6.54 18.53 8.73
C LEU A 181 -7.46 19.53 9.44
N PRO A 182 -7.45 20.83 9.04
CA PRO A 182 -8.23 21.88 9.72
C PRO A 182 -9.75 21.70 9.72
N ASP A 183 -10.29 20.88 8.81
CA ASP A 183 -11.74 20.76 8.56
C ASP A 183 -12.47 19.68 9.39
N ASP A 184 -11.94 19.32 10.56
CA ASP A 184 -12.56 18.40 11.52
C ASP A 184 -13.05 17.06 10.91
N GLY A 185 -12.31 16.50 9.96
CA GLY A 185 -12.63 15.20 9.35
C GLY A 185 -13.82 15.20 8.38
N LYS A 186 -14.36 16.36 8.00
CA LYS A 186 -15.46 16.50 7.03
C LYS A 186 -15.02 16.47 5.57
N LEU A 187 -13.83 15.94 5.31
CA LEU A 187 -13.24 15.90 3.99
C LEU A 187 -14.12 15.11 3.01
N THR A 188 -14.35 15.66 1.82
CA THR A 188 -14.96 14.91 0.72
C THR A 188 -13.93 14.02 0.04
N PHE A 189 -14.38 12.96 -0.65
CA PHE A 189 -13.47 12.14 -1.45
C PHE A 189 -12.78 12.97 -2.54
N THR A 190 -13.48 13.91 -3.15
CA THR A 190 -12.91 14.81 -4.17
C THR A 190 -11.74 15.61 -3.63
N GLU A 191 -11.85 16.16 -2.43
CA GLU A 191 -10.77 16.91 -1.79
C GLU A 191 -9.62 16.00 -1.37
N LEU A 192 -9.91 14.82 -0.78
CA LEU A 192 -8.91 13.82 -0.47
C LEU A 192 -8.12 13.44 -1.73
N ASN A 193 -8.80 13.16 -2.82
CA ASN A 193 -8.16 12.79 -4.10
C ASN A 193 -7.33 13.96 -4.67
N ARG A 194 -7.76 15.19 -4.49
CA ARG A 194 -6.97 16.37 -4.91
C ARG A 194 -5.67 16.50 -4.11
N ILE A 195 -5.68 16.19 -2.82
CA ILE A 195 -4.50 16.31 -1.93
C ILE A 195 -3.58 15.10 -2.09
N ALA A 196 -4.15 13.91 -2.01
CA ALA A 196 -3.44 12.64 -1.86
C ALA A 196 -3.55 11.71 -3.08
N GLY A 197 -4.33 12.07 -4.09
CA GLY A 197 -4.50 11.25 -5.30
C GLY A 197 -3.17 11.04 -6.01
N TYR A 198 -2.86 9.78 -6.31
CA TYR A 198 -1.72 9.42 -7.14
C TYR A 198 -2.19 9.37 -8.60
N PRO A 199 -1.49 10.03 -9.53
CA PRO A 199 -1.86 10.03 -10.95
C PRO A 199 -1.48 8.68 -11.60
N GLY A 200 -2.11 7.61 -11.14
CA GLY A 200 -2.04 6.30 -11.78
C GLY A 200 -3.07 6.26 -12.89
N ASP A 201 -2.67 6.00 -14.11
CA ASP A 201 -3.49 5.67 -15.29
C ASP A 201 -4.10 6.76 -16.15
N ALA A 202 -4.07 8.01 -15.82
CA ALA A 202 -4.43 9.01 -16.84
C ALA A 202 -3.38 9.10 -17.98
N ASN A 203 -2.15 8.57 -17.80
CA ASN A 203 -1.12 8.57 -18.84
C ASN A 203 -0.02 7.53 -18.58
N HIS A 204 -0.07 6.38 -19.19
CA HIS A 204 1.04 5.42 -19.29
C HIS A 204 2.38 6.02 -19.77
N LYS A 205 2.36 7.22 -20.33
CA LYS A 205 3.57 7.90 -20.86
C LYS A 205 4.45 8.55 -19.81
N ASN A 206 3.97 8.82 -18.59
CA ASN A 206 4.73 9.52 -17.55
C ASN A 206 5.32 8.62 -16.44
N LEU A 207 4.97 7.36 -16.36
CA LEU A 207 5.50 6.45 -15.33
C LEU A 207 6.98 6.06 -15.56
N THR A 208 7.51 6.32 -16.74
CA THR A 208 8.91 6.00 -17.12
C THR A 208 9.92 7.02 -16.57
N GLN A 209 9.50 8.14 -15.99
CA GLN A 209 10.41 9.24 -15.58
C GLN A 209 10.49 9.53 -14.08
N ALA A 210 9.76 8.84 -13.22
CA ALA A 210 9.98 8.98 -11.79
C ALA A 210 11.27 8.27 -11.38
N GLN A 211 12.34 9.03 -11.21
CA GLN A 211 13.60 8.51 -10.66
C GLN A 211 13.37 8.02 -9.21
N PRO A 212 13.94 6.89 -8.82
CA PRO A 212 13.93 6.47 -7.42
C PRO A 212 14.76 7.48 -6.61
N GLU A 213 14.17 8.08 -5.56
CA GLU A 213 14.98 8.72 -4.53
C GLU A 213 15.94 7.66 -3.97
N GLN A 214 17.22 7.91 -4.11
CA GLN A 214 18.29 7.08 -3.55
C GLN A 214 18.08 7.01 -2.04
N ILE A 215 17.77 5.82 -1.56
CA ILE A 215 17.91 5.50 -0.14
C ILE A 215 19.42 5.51 0.12
N SER A 216 19.91 6.60 0.71
CA SER A 216 21.28 6.65 1.24
C SER A 216 21.31 5.72 2.45
N LEU A 217 21.97 4.57 2.29
CA LEU A 217 22.35 3.73 3.42
C LEU A 217 23.28 4.56 4.33
N PRO A 218 23.09 4.53 5.67
CA PRO A 218 24.04 5.14 6.58
C PRO A 218 25.39 4.43 6.40
N GLY A 219 26.43 5.22 6.15
CA GLY A 219 27.80 4.75 6.00
C GLY A 219 28.27 4.00 7.24
N THR A 220 29.05 2.96 6.98
CA THR A 220 29.86 2.19 7.92
C THR A 220 30.79 3.08 8.75
#